data_117a8ca18fd31e6807e3a11672ea92dc
#
_entry.id   117a8ca18fd31e6807e3a11672ea92dc
#
_cell.length_a   1.000
_cell.length_b   1.000
_cell.length_c   1.000
_cell.angle_alpha   90.00
_cell.angle_beta   90.00
_cell.angle_gamma   90.00
#
_symmetry.space_group_name_H-M   'P 1'
#
loop_
_entity.id
_entity.type
_entity.pdbx_description
1 polymer ?
#
loop_
_entity_poly.entity_id
_entity_poly.type
_entity_poly.pdbx_seq_one_letter_code
_entity_poly.pdbx_strand_id
1 'polypeptide(L)'
;MLSAANTGTGWALQPLKRPAIPQEASKFTGWASNPIDRFIAVKYLQHGFAPSLPAGRVSLIRRASYDLTGLPPSPSEVDAFVNDDSPVAYANLIERLLGSPHYGERWARHWMDVVHYAETHGHDEDAIRENAWPYRDYLIESFNSDKPYAQFVREQVAGDVLFPDQPSAVRAIGMLATGPWDESSQMGISDGTIDKKIAQYLDRDDM
;
A
#
# COMPACT_ATOMS: atom_id res chain seq x y z
N MET A 1 16.32 39.03 -1.23
CA MET A 1 15.97 38.88 0.19
C MET A 1 14.88 37.84 0.26
N LEU A 2 15.24 36.59 0.49
CA LEU A 2 14.27 35.51 0.76
C LEU A 2 13.81 35.70 2.20
N SER A 3 12.54 36.00 2.39
CA SER A 3 11.88 36.12 3.68
C SER A 3 12.07 34.83 4.46
N ALA A 4 12.73 34.90 5.60
CA ALA A 4 12.77 33.84 6.60
C ALA A 4 11.38 33.75 7.26
N ALA A 5 10.41 33.23 6.52
CA ALA A 5 9.07 33.00 7.01
C ALA A 5 8.91 31.53 7.34
N ASN A 6 8.67 31.30 8.62
CA ASN A 6 8.09 30.12 9.20
C ASN A 6 8.98 28.86 9.23
N THR A 7 9.94 28.86 10.18
CA THR A 7 10.57 27.64 10.69
C THR A 7 9.65 26.82 11.61
N GLY A 8 8.34 26.94 11.43
CA GLY A 8 7.41 25.97 11.98
C GLY A 8 7.65 24.65 11.28
N THR A 9 8.28 23.72 11.98
CA THR A 9 8.41 22.34 11.52
C THR A 9 7.02 21.88 11.03
N GLY A 10 6.93 21.55 9.73
CA GLY A 10 5.66 21.09 9.16
C GLY A 10 5.08 19.96 10.02
N TRP A 11 3.77 19.82 10.05
CA TRP A 11 3.11 18.81 10.89
C TRP A 11 3.69 17.40 10.72
N ALA A 12 4.18 17.07 9.51
CA ALA A 12 4.79 15.79 9.19
C ALA A 12 6.15 15.54 9.87
N LEU A 13 6.84 16.61 10.30
CA LEU A 13 8.14 16.52 10.96
C LEU A 13 8.04 16.63 12.51
N GLN A 14 6.83 16.73 13.03
CA GLN A 14 6.62 16.75 14.48
C GLN A 14 6.52 15.33 15.04
N PRO A 15 6.97 15.09 16.28
CA PRO A 15 6.76 13.81 16.94
C PRO A 15 5.28 13.43 16.96
N LEU A 16 4.97 12.16 16.65
CA LEU A 16 3.62 11.66 16.70
C LEU A 16 3.04 11.80 18.10
N LYS A 17 1.87 12.44 18.19
CA LYS A 17 1.10 12.55 19.43
C LYS A 17 -0.25 11.90 19.23
N ARG A 18 -0.64 11.04 20.16
CA ARG A 18 -1.98 10.46 20.14
C ARG A 18 -3.01 11.53 20.49
N PRO A 19 -3.93 11.90 19.57
CA PRO A 19 -4.94 12.90 19.85
C PRO A 19 -5.98 12.38 20.86
N ALA A 20 -6.59 13.29 21.61
CA ALA A 20 -7.74 12.93 22.44
C ALA A 20 -8.93 12.53 21.55
N ILE A 21 -9.60 11.45 21.92
CA ILE A 21 -10.78 10.98 21.19
C ILE A 21 -11.94 11.93 21.47
N PRO A 22 -12.57 12.52 20.43
CA PRO A 22 -13.68 13.45 20.60
C PRO A 22 -14.87 12.82 21.31
N GLN A 23 -15.45 13.56 22.27
CA GLN A 23 -16.64 13.12 23.01
C GLN A 23 -17.93 13.61 22.38
N GLU A 24 -17.89 14.66 21.56
CA GLU A 24 -19.04 15.26 20.86
C GLU A 24 -19.73 14.28 19.89
N ALA A 25 -19.03 13.22 19.50
CA ALA A 25 -19.55 12.14 18.68
C ALA A 25 -20.72 11.35 19.31
N SER A 26 -21.07 11.63 20.57
CA SER A 26 -22.18 10.98 21.29
C SER A 26 -23.55 11.08 20.61
N LYS A 27 -23.77 12.08 19.73
CA LYS A 27 -24.99 12.19 18.92
C LYS A 27 -25.19 11.03 17.93
N PHE A 28 -24.12 10.32 17.57
CA PHE A 28 -24.14 9.16 16.68
C PHE A 28 -23.82 7.88 17.45
N THR A 29 -24.31 7.76 18.70
CA THR A 29 -24.24 6.52 19.49
C THR A 29 -24.78 5.34 18.71
N GLY A 30 -24.01 4.25 18.64
CA GLY A 30 -24.33 3.08 17.83
C GLY A 30 -23.71 3.05 16.44
N TRP A 31 -23.42 4.22 15.83
CA TRP A 31 -22.64 4.27 14.59
C TRP A 31 -21.15 4.47 14.88
N ALA A 32 -20.81 5.43 15.73
CA ALA A 32 -19.42 5.73 16.10
C ALA A 32 -18.86 4.71 17.11
N SER A 33 -18.58 3.50 16.65
CA SER A 33 -18.17 2.37 17.50
C SER A 33 -16.68 2.36 17.84
N ASN A 34 -15.84 2.98 17.03
CA ASN A 34 -14.40 3.03 17.20
C ASN A 34 -13.85 4.47 17.21
N PRO A 35 -12.57 4.70 17.60
CA PRO A 35 -11.99 6.03 17.62
C PRO A 35 -12.04 6.78 16.29
N ILE A 36 -11.83 6.10 15.17
CA ILE A 36 -11.84 6.71 13.82
C ILE A 36 -13.23 7.26 13.52
N ASP A 37 -14.27 6.47 13.78
CA ASP A 37 -15.65 6.91 13.59
C ASP A 37 -15.95 8.19 14.37
N ARG A 38 -15.39 8.35 15.58
CA ARG A 38 -15.60 9.53 16.40
C ARG A 38 -14.99 10.79 15.79
N PHE A 39 -13.81 10.70 15.19
CA PHE A 39 -13.22 11.82 14.44
C PHE A 39 -14.05 12.18 13.21
N ILE A 40 -14.56 11.17 12.49
CA ILE A 40 -15.46 11.38 11.33
C ILE A 40 -16.79 11.99 11.79
N ALA A 41 -17.36 11.51 12.90
CA ALA A 41 -18.60 12.02 13.46
C ALA A 41 -18.54 13.53 13.76
N VAL A 42 -17.43 14.02 14.29
CA VAL A 42 -17.22 15.46 14.51
C VAL A 42 -17.30 16.24 13.20
N LYS A 43 -16.71 15.71 12.13
CA LYS A 43 -16.79 16.35 10.81
C LYS A 43 -18.21 16.33 10.26
N TYR A 44 -18.93 15.25 10.43
CA TYR A 44 -20.35 15.17 10.06
C TYR A 44 -21.18 16.23 10.79
N LEU A 45 -20.99 16.38 12.10
CA LEU A 45 -21.67 17.41 12.89
C LEU A 45 -21.35 18.84 12.42
N GLN A 46 -20.07 19.11 12.12
CA GLN A 46 -19.63 20.42 11.63
C GLN A 46 -20.27 20.81 10.29
N HIS A 47 -20.54 19.82 9.43
CA HIS A 47 -21.10 20.02 8.10
C HIS A 47 -22.61 19.73 8.00
N GLY A 48 -23.25 19.39 9.10
CA GLY A 48 -24.69 19.07 9.14
C GLY A 48 -25.04 17.73 8.44
N PHE A 49 -24.07 16.82 8.33
CA PHE A 49 -24.28 15.48 7.75
C PHE A 49 -24.67 14.46 8.82
N ALA A 50 -25.29 13.39 8.35
CA ALA A 50 -25.58 12.20 9.16
C ALA A 50 -25.00 10.95 8.47
N PRO A 51 -24.59 9.92 9.25
CA PRO A 51 -24.18 8.64 8.69
C PRO A 51 -25.31 8.01 7.89
N SER A 52 -24.96 7.36 6.78
CA SER A 52 -25.91 6.54 6.03
C SER A 52 -26.24 5.26 6.79
N LEU A 53 -27.35 4.62 6.43
CA LEU A 53 -27.67 3.29 6.94
C LEU A 53 -26.58 2.27 6.55
N PRO A 54 -26.34 1.24 7.36
CA PRO A 54 -25.43 0.16 7.01
C PRO A 54 -25.80 -0.48 5.67
N ALA A 55 -24.80 -0.84 4.90
CA ALA A 55 -25.01 -1.54 3.64
C ALA A 55 -25.58 -2.95 3.88
N GLY A 56 -26.42 -3.41 2.95
CA GLY A 56 -26.92 -4.79 2.98
C GLY A 56 -25.80 -5.83 2.84
N ARG A 57 -26.02 -7.04 3.35
CA ARG A 57 -25.00 -8.11 3.45
C ARG A 57 -24.36 -8.47 2.12
N VAL A 58 -25.12 -8.56 1.03
CA VAL A 58 -24.58 -8.79 -0.32
C VAL A 58 -23.60 -7.70 -0.74
N SER A 59 -23.91 -6.43 -0.44
CA SER A 59 -23.02 -5.32 -0.73
C SER A 59 -21.78 -5.33 0.15
N LEU A 60 -21.90 -5.74 1.41
CA LEU A 60 -20.77 -5.84 2.35
C LEU A 60 -19.77 -6.89 1.90
N ILE A 61 -20.22 -8.14 1.63
CA ILE A 61 -19.31 -9.18 1.19
C ILE A 61 -18.64 -8.82 -0.15
N ARG A 62 -19.41 -8.26 -1.09
CA ARG A 62 -18.84 -7.84 -2.38
C ARG A 62 -17.75 -6.78 -2.20
N ARG A 63 -17.99 -5.74 -1.40
CA ARG A 63 -16.99 -4.69 -1.12
C ARG A 63 -15.76 -5.26 -0.43
N ALA A 64 -15.94 -6.01 0.67
CA ALA A 64 -14.85 -6.61 1.40
C ALA A 64 -13.97 -7.52 0.53
N SER A 65 -14.58 -8.35 -0.33
CA SER A 65 -13.84 -9.23 -1.23
C SER A 65 -13.00 -8.43 -2.25
N TYR A 66 -13.59 -7.45 -2.92
CA TYR A 66 -12.83 -6.62 -3.87
C TYR A 66 -11.74 -5.78 -3.21
N ASP A 67 -11.99 -5.24 -2.02
CA ASP A 67 -11.01 -4.42 -1.33
C ASP A 67 -9.83 -5.26 -0.83
N LEU A 68 -10.09 -6.44 -0.26
CA LEU A 68 -9.06 -7.26 0.38
C LEU A 68 -8.37 -8.23 -0.59
N THR A 69 -9.09 -8.80 -1.55
CA THR A 69 -8.53 -9.82 -2.45
C THR A 69 -8.53 -9.41 -3.92
N GLY A 70 -9.23 -8.33 -4.28
CA GLY A 70 -9.38 -7.89 -5.67
C GLY A 70 -10.30 -8.79 -6.51
N LEU A 71 -10.91 -9.82 -5.91
CA LEU A 71 -11.74 -10.81 -6.57
C LEU A 71 -13.20 -10.75 -6.12
N PRO A 72 -14.17 -11.11 -6.96
CA PRO A 72 -15.55 -11.24 -6.54
C PRO A 72 -15.71 -12.46 -5.61
N PRO A 73 -16.63 -12.40 -4.63
CA PRO A 73 -16.99 -13.59 -3.88
C PRO A 73 -17.73 -14.59 -4.78
N SER A 74 -17.54 -15.88 -4.53
CA SER A 74 -18.34 -16.92 -5.18
C SER A 74 -19.81 -16.89 -4.71
N PRO A 75 -20.77 -17.43 -5.49
CA PRO A 75 -22.16 -17.52 -5.07
C PRO A 75 -22.33 -18.22 -3.73
N SER A 76 -21.60 -19.31 -3.49
CA SER A 76 -21.65 -20.07 -2.23
C SER A 76 -21.14 -19.25 -1.03
N GLU A 77 -20.14 -18.41 -1.21
CA GLU A 77 -19.65 -17.51 -0.15
C GLU A 77 -20.66 -16.40 0.16
N VAL A 78 -21.33 -15.88 -0.88
CA VAL A 78 -22.42 -14.92 -0.68
C VAL A 78 -23.55 -15.55 0.11
N ASP A 79 -24.02 -16.74 -0.29
CA ASP A 79 -25.10 -17.45 0.40
C ASP A 79 -24.75 -17.78 1.85
N ALA A 80 -23.54 -18.27 2.09
CA ALA A 80 -23.05 -18.56 3.44
C ALA A 80 -23.03 -17.30 4.33
N PHE A 81 -22.51 -16.17 3.82
CA PHE A 81 -22.47 -14.93 4.59
C PHE A 81 -23.85 -14.31 4.79
N VAL A 82 -24.73 -14.34 3.80
CA VAL A 82 -26.08 -13.78 3.89
C VAL A 82 -26.92 -14.53 4.92
N ASN A 83 -26.75 -15.85 5.02
CA ASN A 83 -27.52 -16.72 5.93
C ASN A 83 -26.84 -16.92 7.31
N ASP A 84 -25.68 -16.32 7.56
CA ASP A 84 -24.99 -16.39 8.86
C ASP A 84 -25.54 -15.33 9.82
N ASP A 85 -26.42 -15.70 10.73
CA ASP A 85 -27.01 -14.79 11.73
C ASP A 85 -26.11 -14.50 12.93
N SER A 86 -24.85 -14.98 12.91
CA SER A 86 -23.89 -14.72 13.97
C SER A 86 -23.60 -13.21 14.11
N PRO A 87 -23.54 -12.67 15.33
CA PRO A 87 -23.15 -11.27 15.56
C PRO A 87 -21.72 -10.96 15.10
N VAL A 88 -20.88 -11.98 14.89
CA VAL A 88 -19.49 -11.87 14.42
C VAL A 88 -19.32 -12.27 12.95
N ALA A 89 -20.41 -12.51 12.22
CA ALA A 89 -20.35 -12.95 10.81
C ALA A 89 -19.47 -12.06 9.93
N TYR A 90 -19.58 -10.73 10.08
CA TYR A 90 -18.76 -9.79 9.31
C TYR A 90 -17.27 -9.84 9.72
N ALA A 91 -16.99 -9.95 11.01
CA ALA A 91 -15.61 -10.10 11.48
C ALA A 91 -14.98 -11.40 10.94
N ASN A 92 -15.71 -12.51 11.01
CA ASN A 92 -15.26 -13.80 10.46
C ASN A 92 -15.01 -13.72 8.95
N LEU A 93 -15.85 -13.00 8.21
CA LEU A 93 -15.64 -12.74 6.78
C LEU A 93 -14.32 -12.00 6.54
N ILE A 94 -14.07 -10.93 7.29
CA ILE A 94 -12.82 -10.13 7.15
C ILE A 94 -11.59 -10.98 7.47
N GLU A 95 -11.60 -11.73 8.59
CA GLU A 95 -10.49 -12.62 8.97
C GLU A 95 -10.20 -13.66 7.88
N ARG A 96 -11.25 -14.27 7.31
CA ARG A 96 -11.09 -15.23 6.22
C ARG A 96 -10.46 -14.59 4.97
N LEU A 97 -10.86 -13.38 4.60
CA LEU A 97 -10.32 -12.68 3.44
C LEU A 97 -8.87 -12.24 3.68
N LEU A 98 -8.54 -11.78 4.89
CA LEU A 98 -7.16 -11.43 5.28
C LEU A 98 -6.24 -12.67 5.28
N GLY A 99 -6.76 -13.85 5.63
CA GLY A 99 -6.03 -15.12 5.57
C GLY A 99 -5.91 -15.72 4.15
N SER A 100 -6.47 -15.08 3.13
CA SER A 100 -6.38 -15.54 1.75
C SER A 100 -5.03 -15.17 1.12
N PRO A 101 -4.39 -16.06 0.33
CA PRO A 101 -3.17 -15.71 -0.41
C PRO A 101 -3.38 -14.56 -1.39
N HIS A 102 -4.60 -14.37 -1.88
CA HIS A 102 -4.97 -13.24 -2.76
C HIS A 102 -4.93 -11.88 -2.08
N TYR A 103 -4.92 -11.84 -0.73
CA TYR A 103 -4.70 -10.58 0.00
C TYR A 103 -3.35 -9.96 -0.34
N GLY A 104 -2.27 -10.74 -0.26
CA GLY A 104 -0.93 -10.27 -0.63
C GLY A 104 -0.83 -9.87 -2.09
N GLU A 105 -1.43 -10.66 -3.01
CA GLU A 105 -1.46 -10.32 -4.44
C GLU A 105 -2.17 -8.98 -4.69
N ARG A 106 -3.28 -8.72 -4.00
CA ARG A 106 -4.03 -7.47 -4.11
C ARG A 106 -3.27 -6.28 -3.53
N TRP A 107 -2.72 -6.44 -2.33
CA TRP A 107 -2.10 -5.33 -1.60
C TRP A 107 -0.68 -5.02 -2.06
N ALA A 108 0.07 -6.00 -2.53
CA ALA A 108 1.36 -5.79 -3.18
C ALA A 108 1.26 -4.81 -4.36
N ARG A 109 0.15 -4.82 -5.12
CA ARG A 109 -0.07 -3.91 -6.24
C ARG A 109 -0.06 -2.44 -5.82
N HIS A 110 -0.62 -2.11 -4.65
CA HIS A 110 -0.59 -0.75 -4.15
C HIS A 110 0.83 -0.27 -3.83
N TRP A 111 1.67 -1.18 -3.33
CA TRP A 111 3.08 -0.85 -3.11
C TRP A 111 3.88 -0.80 -4.41
N MET A 112 3.60 -1.69 -5.35
CA MET A 112 4.20 -1.67 -6.69
C MET A 112 3.94 -0.36 -7.42
N ASP A 113 2.74 0.21 -7.29
CA ASP A 113 2.41 1.54 -7.82
C ASP A 113 3.28 2.65 -7.19
N VAL A 114 3.52 2.58 -5.88
CA VAL A 114 4.35 3.58 -5.17
C VAL A 114 5.81 3.55 -5.63
N VAL A 115 6.34 2.35 -5.89
CA VAL A 115 7.76 2.16 -6.30
C VAL A 115 7.93 2.10 -7.81
N HIS A 116 6.88 2.39 -8.58
CA HIS A 116 6.88 2.37 -10.04
C HIS A 116 7.36 1.02 -10.63
N TYR A 117 6.95 -0.09 -10.02
CA TYR A 117 7.35 -1.43 -10.46
C TYR A 117 6.87 -1.74 -11.87
N ALA A 118 7.79 -2.18 -12.71
CA ALA A 118 7.50 -2.67 -14.05
C ALA A 118 8.23 -3.98 -14.36
N GLU A 119 7.61 -4.88 -15.12
CA GLU A 119 8.21 -6.11 -15.62
C GLU A 119 8.84 -5.92 -17.02
N THR A 120 8.77 -4.70 -17.54
CA THR A 120 9.43 -4.28 -18.77
C THR A 120 10.19 -2.97 -18.51
N HIS A 121 11.11 -2.61 -19.40
CA HIS A 121 11.87 -1.36 -19.29
C HIS A 121 11.02 -0.13 -19.58
N GLY A 122 9.90 -0.28 -20.31
CA GLY A 122 9.13 0.83 -20.83
C GLY A 122 9.79 1.49 -22.02
N HIS A 123 9.29 2.66 -22.41
CA HIS A 123 9.76 3.43 -23.56
C HIS A 123 9.75 2.66 -24.88
N ASP A 124 10.58 3.06 -25.85
CA ASP A 124 10.55 2.56 -27.22
C ASP A 124 10.93 1.08 -27.35
N GLU A 125 11.87 0.62 -26.56
CA GLU A 125 12.36 -0.77 -26.63
C GLU A 125 11.48 -1.75 -25.85
N ASP A 126 10.87 -1.31 -24.75
CA ASP A 126 9.98 -2.05 -23.87
C ASP A 126 10.39 -3.52 -23.61
N ALA A 127 11.68 -3.75 -23.45
CA ALA A 127 12.24 -5.09 -23.28
C ALA A 127 11.81 -5.69 -21.93
N ILE A 128 11.55 -7.01 -21.90
CA ILE A 128 11.15 -7.73 -20.70
C ILE A 128 12.31 -7.79 -19.70
N ARG A 129 12.00 -7.56 -18.42
CA ARG A 129 12.91 -7.72 -17.27
C ARG A 129 12.75 -9.11 -16.68
N GLU A 130 13.55 -10.04 -17.12
CA GLU A 130 13.45 -11.46 -16.71
C GLU A 130 13.60 -11.68 -15.19
N ASN A 131 14.23 -10.75 -14.47
CA ASN A 131 14.53 -10.85 -13.05
C ASN A 131 13.76 -9.84 -12.18
N ALA A 132 12.65 -9.28 -12.64
CA ALA A 132 11.83 -8.35 -11.84
C ALA A 132 10.94 -9.10 -10.81
N TRP A 133 10.46 -10.31 -11.16
CA TRP A 133 9.52 -11.10 -10.37
C TRP A 133 9.94 -11.40 -8.92
N PRO A 134 11.24 -11.59 -8.54
CA PRO A 134 11.59 -11.88 -7.14
C PRO A 134 11.19 -10.76 -6.18
N TYR A 135 11.24 -9.50 -6.62
CA TYR A 135 10.77 -8.38 -5.81
C TYR A 135 9.25 -8.37 -5.66
N ARG A 136 8.51 -8.62 -6.73
CA ARG A 136 7.04 -8.79 -6.68
C ARG A 136 6.64 -9.87 -5.67
N ASP A 137 7.29 -11.03 -5.73
CA ASP A 137 7.00 -12.14 -4.84
C ASP A 137 7.34 -11.80 -3.39
N TYR A 138 8.46 -11.08 -3.15
CA TYR A 138 8.78 -10.55 -1.83
C TYR A 138 7.67 -9.65 -1.26
N LEU A 139 7.08 -8.79 -2.09
CA LEU A 139 5.97 -7.94 -1.66
C LEU A 139 4.74 -8.77 -1.28
N ILE A 140 4.35 -9.72 -2.12
CA ILE A 140 3.20 -10.62 -1.87
C ILE A 140 3.40 -11.39 -0.56
N GLU A 141 4.57 -12.01 -0.37
CA GLU A 141 4.93 -12.72 0.85
C GLU A 141 4.89 -11.80 2.08
N SER A 142 5.38 -10.56 1.94
CA SER A 142 5.41 -9.59 3.05
C SER A 142 4.02 -9.19 3.52
N PHE A 143 3.08 -8.95 2.60
CA PHE A 143 1.69 -8.65 2.95
C PHE A 143 0.98 -9.88 3.53
N ASN A 144 1.16 -11.07 2.95
CA ASN A 144 0.52 -12.29 3.44
C ASN A 144 1.05 -12.74 4.82
N SER A 145 2.28 -12.38 5.17
CA SER A 145 2.86 -12.66 6.48
C SER A 145 2.67 -11.57 7.52
N ASP A 146 1.91 -10.51 7.18
CA ASP A 146 1.74 -9.31 8.02
C ASP A 146 3.07 -8.77 8.55
N LYS A 147 4.08 -8.67 7.65
CA LYS A 147 5.42 -8.22 8.01
C LYS A 147 5.38 -6.83 8.67
N PRO A 148 5.99 -6.62 9.84
CA PRO A 148 6.02 -5.31 10.49
C PRO A 148 6.57 -4.23 9.55
N TYR A 149 5.84 -3.11 9.41
CA TYR A 149 6.17 -2.05 8.45
C TYR A 149 7.60 -1.52 8.58
N ALA A 150 8.08 -1.35 9.81
CA ALA A 150 9.46 -0.89 10.04
C ALA A 150 10.50 -1.88 9.50
N GLN A 151 10.25 -3.20 9.62
CA GLN A 151 11.11 -4.23 9.04
C GLN A 151 11.00 -4.22 7.52
N PHE A 152 9.80 -4.16 6.98
CA PHE A 152 9.52 -4.10 5.55
C PHE A 152 10.28 -2.95 4.85
N VAL A 153 10.28 -1.74 5.44
CA VAL A 153 11.04 -0.60 4.91
C VAL A 153 12.55 -0.82 5.02
N ARG A 154 13.04 -1.30 6.17
CA ARG A 154 14.47 -1.54 6.37
C ARG A 154 15.03 -2.57 5.40
N GLU A 155 14.30 -3.64 5.13
CA GLU A 155 14.71 -4.65 4.15
C GLU A 155 14.80 -4.09 2.75
N GLN A 156 13.92 -3.19 2.34
CA GLN A 156 13.94 -2.59 1.01
C GLN A 156 15.05 -1.54 0.83
N VAL A 157 15.45 -0.85 1.88
CA VAL A 157 16.49 0.18 1.82
C VAL A 157 17.89 -0.39 1.95
N ALA A 158 18.09 -1.41 2.79
CA ALA A 158 19.40 -1.95 3.13
C ALA A 158 19.32 -3.43 3.56
N GLY A 159 18.50 -4.23 2.88
CA GLY A 159 18.27 -5.62 3.23
C GLY A 159 19.52 -6.49 3.15
N ASP A 160 20.34 -6.26 2.15
CA ASP A 160 21.64 -6.95 1.96
C ASP A 160 22.65 -6.66 3.06
N VAL A 161 22.63 -5.45 3.62
CA VAL A 161 23.56 -5.01 4.68
C VAL A 161 23.04 -5.38 6.07
N LEU A 162 21.76 -5.16 6.32
CA LEU A 162 21.15 -5.36 7.64
C LEU A 162 20.81 -6.83 7.92
N PHE A 163 20.56 -7.61 6.88
CA PHE A 163 20.11 -9.00 6.96
C PHE A 163 20.80 -9.89 5.91
N PRO A 164 22.15 -9.94 5.89
CA PRO A 164 22.92 -10.58 4.82
C PRO A 164 22.62 -12.08 4.66
N ASP A 165 22.21 -12.74 5.73
CA ASP A 165 21.90 -14.17 5.75
C ASP A 165 20.43 -14.49 5.42
N GLN A 166 19.64 -13.47 5.06
CA GLN A 166 18.22 -13.64 4.73
C GLN A 166 17.96 -13.38 3.24
N PRO A 167 17.77 -14.41 2.41
CA PRO A 167 17.52 -14.24 0.97
C PRO A 167 16.31 -13.36 0.65
N SER A 168 15.27 -13.37 1.49
CA SER A 168 14.10 -12.52 1.34
C SER A 168 14.45 -11.03 1.46
N ALA A 169 15.35 -10.67 2.38
CA ALA A 169 15.80 -9.30 2.55
C ALA A 169 16.68 -8.82 1.37
N VAL A 170 17.42 -9.73 0.75
CA VAL A 170 18.16 -9.43 -0.49
C VAL A 170 17.18 -9.19 -1.64
N ARG A 171 16.08 -9.97 -1.76
CA ARG A 171 15.03 -9.70 -2.77
C ARG A 171 14.36 -8.34 -2.57
N ALA A 172 14.26 -7.87 -1.33
CA ALA A 172 13.64 -6.60 -0.99
C ALA A 172 14.34 -5.38 -1.60
N ILE A 173 15.68 -5.40 -1.74
CA ILE A 173 16.44 -4.30 -2.35
C ILE A 173 16.16 -4.15 -3.86
N GLY A 174 15.43 -5.08 -4.45
CA GLY A 174 14.88 -4.94 -5.80
C GLY A 174 14.08 -3.64 -5.98
N MET A 175 13.56 -3.04 -4.91
CA MET A 175 12.94 -1.71 -4.92
C MET A 175 13.81 -0.66 -5.62
N LEU A 176 15.12 -0.72 -5.44
CA LEU A 176 16.07 0.25 -6.01
C LEU A 176 16.21 0.13 -7.54
N ALA A 177 15.65 -0.91 -8.14
CA ALA A 177 15.77 -1.20 -9.57
C ALA A 177 14.42 -1.44 -10.26
N THR A 178 13.29 -1.07 -9.63
CA THR A 178 11.95 -1.40 -10.13
C THR A 178 11.42 -0.42 -11.17
N GLY A 179 11.84 0.85 -11.11
CA GLY A 179 11.33 1.89 -12.00
C GLY A 179 11.62 1.59 -13.49
N PRO A 180 10.85 2.16 -14.40
CA PRO A 180 11.11 2.05 -15.83
C PRO A 180 12.50 2.61 -16.16
N TRP A 181 13.10 2.16 -17.23
CA TRP A 181 14.42 2.55 -17.68
C TRP A 181 14.43 2.74 -19.19
N ASP A 182 14.81 3.95 -19.61
CA ASP A 182 14.94 4.26 -21.03
C ASP A 182 16.29 3.78 -21.57
N GLU A 183 16.28 2.60 -22.20
CA GLU A 183 17.46 2.04 -22.85
C GLU A 183 17.86 2.85 -24.10
N SER A 184 16.89 3.42 -24.80
CA SER A 184 17.14 4.16 -26.06
C SER A 184 17.95 5.43 -25.83
N SER A 185 17.71 6.14 -24.74
CA SER A 185 18.50 7.32 -24.35
C SER A 185 19.96 7.02 -24.03
N GLN A 186 20.24 5.75 -23.70
CA GLN A 186 21.58 5.27 -23.34
C GLN A 186 22.43 4.82 -24.53
N MET A 187 21.81 4.46 -25.65
CA MET A 187 22.52 3.94 -26.84
C MET A 187 23.43 4.97 -27.50
N GLY A 188 23.19 6.28 -27.28
CA GLY A 188 24.01 7.36 -27.79
C GLY A 188 25.23 7.72 -26.94
N ILE A 189 25.36 7.11 -25.75
CA ILE A 189 26.42 7.45 -24.80
C ILE A 189 27.61 6.51 -24.98
N SER A 190 28.82 7.06 -25.20
CA SER A 190 30.03 6.28 -25.45
C SER A 190 30.35 5.33 -24.29
N ASP A 191 30.74 4.12 -24.65
CA ASP A 191 30.96 3.01 -23.72
C ASP A 191 32.07 3.34 -22.69
N GLY A 192 31.77 3.07 -21.42
CA GLY A 192 32.76 3.07 -20.33
C GLY A 192 33.01 4.39 -19.61
N THR A 193 32.28 5.44 -19.88
CA THR A 193 32.51 6.75 -19.26
C THR A 193 31.63 6.98 -18.01
N ILE A 194 32.09 7.89 -17.14
CA ILE A 194 31.33 8.43 -16.02
C ILE A 194 29.99 8.99 -16.49
N ASP A 195 29.93 9.53 -17.69
CA ASP A 195 28.78 10.16 -18.31
C ASP A 195 27.58 9.15 -18.47
N LYS A 196 27.90 7.90 -18.82
CA LYS A 196 26.86 6.83 -18.92
C LYS A 196 26.21 6.55 -17.59
N LYS A 197 26.99 6.54 -16.51
CA LYS A 197 26.44 6.35 -15.15
C LYS A 197 25.63 7.56 -14.68
N ILE A 198 26.07 8.76 -15.00
CA ILE A 198 25.37 10.00 -14.67
C ILE A 198 24.05 10.08 -15.44
N ALA A 199 24.03 9.75 -16.73
CA ALA A 199 22.81 9.70 -17.52
C ALA A 199 21.81 8.67 -16.96
N GLN A 200 22.29 7.50 -16.53
CA GLN A 200 21.45 6.51 -15.85
C GLN A 200 20.83 7.02 -14.54
N TYR A 201 21.52 7.88 -13.81
CA TYR A 201 20.97 8.49 -12.60
C TYR A 201 19.97 9.59 -12.91
N LEU A 202 20.24 10.43 -13.89
CA LEU A 202 19.38 11.56 -14.28
C LEU A 202 18.07 11.07 -14.92
N ASP A 203 18.14 10.03 -15.74
CA ASP A 203 16.96 9.44 -16.39
C ASP A 203 15.98 8.78 -15.39
N ARG A 204 16.46 8.45 -14.20
CA ARG A 204 15.63 7.95 -13.09
C ARG A 204 14.91 9.07 -12.32
N ASP A 205 15.46 10.27 -12.34
CA ASP A 205 14.91 11.41 -11.58
C ASP A 205 13.85 12.18 -12.39
N ASP A 206 13.78 11.98 -13.71
CA ASP A 206 12.83 12.67 -14.60
C ASP A 206 11.51 11.89 -14.81
N MET A 207 11.34 10.74 -14.16
CA MET A 207 10.13 9.91 -14.20
C MET A 207 9.44 9.82 -12.85
#